data_2be3ca5e6b7a962c8fe30e6860f27e11
#
_entry.id   2be3ca5e6b7a962c8fe30e6860f27e11
#
_cell.length_a   1.000
_cell.length_b   1.000
_cell.length_c   1.000
_cell.angle_alpha   90.00
_cell.angle_beta   90.00
_cell.angle_gamma   90.00
#
_symmetry.space_group_name_H-M   'P 1'
#
loop_
_entity.id
_entity.type
_entity.pdbx_description
1 polymer ?
#
loop_
_entity_poly.entity_id
_entity_poly.type
_entity_poly.pdbx_seq_one_letter_code
_entity_poly.pdbx_strand_id
1 'polypeptide(L)'
;DFQCYHLTMESGEALVAYARLVPPGVSYPEAAIGRVVTSSLVRGQGWGKALMEVAIAQTMKQFQVNEICISAQSYLLQFYTELGFVQEGEEYLEDDIPHWKMRRRESLG
;
A
#
# COMPACT_ATOMS: atom_id res chain seq x y z
N ASP A 1 5.15 -13.59 8.65
CA ASP A 1 3.72 -13.54 8.88
C ASP A 1 2.94 -14.45 7.95
N PHE A 2 2.56 -15.60 8.46
CA PHE A 2 1.82 -16.55 7.65
C PHE A 2 0.41 -16.06 7.27
N GLN A 3 -0.08 -15.01 7.91
CA GLN A 3 -1.41 -14.46 7.60
C GLN A 3 -1.37 -13.38 6.54
N CYS A 4 -0.19 -12.91 6.16
CA CYS A 4 -0.05 -11.89 5.16
C CYS A 4 0.20 -12.50 3.79
N TYR A 5 -0.21 -11.79 2.75
CA TYR A 5 0.08 -12.18 1.38
C TYR A 5 1.14 -11.25 0.81
N HIS A 6 1.96 -11.79 -0.06
CA HIS A 6 3.05 -11.04 -0.67
C HIS A 6 2.77 -10.86 -2.15
N LEU A 7 2.82 -9.63 -2.62
CA LEU A 7 2.65 -9.31 -4.03
C LEU A 7 3.98 -8.89 -4.59
N THR A 8 4.42 -9.56 -5.64
CA THR A 8 5.67 -9.22 -6.30
C THR A 8 5.42 -8.91 -7.77
N MET A 9 6.21 -8.01 -8.31
CA MET A 9 6.24 -7.75 -9.74
C MET A 9 7.66 -8.00 -10.22
N GLU A 10 7.79 -8.69 -11.35
CA GLU A 10 9.08 -9.07 -11.89
C GLU A 10 9.20 -8.66 -13.33
N SER A 11 10.41 -8.31 -13.74
CA SER A 11 10.73 -8.03 -15.12
C SER A 11 11.92 -8.91 -15.49
N GLY A 12 11.67 -9.92 -16.36
CA GLY A 12 12.67 -10.93 -16.62
C GLY A 12 12.93 -11.76 -15.36
N GLU A 13 14.17 -11.82 -14.92
CA GLU A 13 14.54 -12.55 -13.71
C GLU A 13 14.69 -11.64 -12.49
N ALA A 14 14.46 -10.33 -12.67
CA ALA A 14 14.65 -9.37 -11.59
C ALA A 14 13.35 -9.02 -10.90
N LEU A 15 13.37 -9.01 -9.56
CA LEU A 15 12.27 -8.51 -8.75
C LEU A 15 12.30 -6.98 -8.83
N VAL A 16 11.24 -6.37 -9.34
CA VAL A 16 11.21 -4.92 -9.51
C VAL A 16 10.28 -4.20 -8.55
N ALA A 17 9.33 -4.92 -7.95
CA ALA A 17 8.40 -4.31 -7.00
C ALA A 17 7.85 -5.34 -6.03
N TYR A 18 7.51 -4.90 -4.82
CA TYR A 18 7.03 -5.77 -3.76
C TYR A 18 6.08 -5.01 -2.85
N ALA A 19 5.01 -5.65 -2.41
CA ALA A 19 4.11 -5.12 -1.40
C ALA A 19 3.58 -6.27 -0.54
N ARG A 20 3.26 -5.96 0.72
CA ARG A 20 2.66 -6.93 1.65
C ARG A 20 1.19 -6.59 1.83
N LEU A 21 0.31 -7.58 1.61
CA LEU A 21 -1.12 -7.43 1.81
C LEU A 21 -1.47 -8.00 3.18
N VAL A 22 -1.98 -7.16 4.07
CA VAL A 22 -2.16 -7.48 5.48
C VAL A 22 -3.65 -7.62 5.79
N PRO A 23 -4.08 -8.76 6.38
CA PRO A 23 -5.50 -8.94 6.71
C PRO A 23 -5.95 -8.01 7.82
N PRO A 24 -7.28 -7.79 7.93
CA PRO A 24 -7.82 -6.99 9.01
C PRO A 24 -7.40 -7.54 10.38
N GLY A 25 -7.14 -6.63 11.31
CA GLY A 25 -6.84 -7.00 12.69
C GLY A 25 -5.37 -7.24 12.99
N VAL A 26 -4.48 -7.10 12.00
CA VAL A 26 -3.04 -7.28 12.23
C VAL A 26 -2.36 -5.95 12.45
N SER A 27 -2.32 -5.08 11.45
CA SER A 27 -1.73 -3.74 11.59
C SER A 27 -2.75 -2.72 12.04
N TYR A 28 -3.96 -2.84 11.53
CA TYR A 28 -5.10 -1.98 11.84
C TYR A 28 -6.33 -2.87 11.96
N PRO A 29 -7.44 -2.35 12.53
CA PRO A 29 -8.71 -3.08 12.44
C PRO A 29 -9.10 -3.40 11.00
N GLU A 30 -8.73 -2.50 10.07
CA GLU A 30 -8.96 -2.70 8.64
C GLU A 30 -7.80 -3.44 7.98
N ALA A 31 -8.01 -3.89 6.76
CA ALA A 31 -6.92 -4.45 5.94
C ALA A 31 -5.90 -3.35 5.64
N ALA A 32 -4.66 -3.75 5.37
CA ALA A 32 -3.58 -2.80 5.14
C ALA A 32 -2.66 -3.29 4.01
N ILE A 33 -1.91 -2.36 3.46
CA ILE A 33 -0.84 -2.65 2.52
C ILE A 33 0.42 -2.05 3.12
N GLY A 34 1.47 -2.86 3.22
CA GLY A 34 2.71 -2.40 3.81
C GLY A 34 3.92 -2.87 3.03
N ARG A 35 5.09 -2.38 3.43
CA ARG A 35 6.38 -2.73 2.85
C ARG A 35 6.41 -2.57 1.34
N VAL A 36 5.86 -1.46 0.85
CA VAL A 36 5.84 -1.17 -0.58
C VAL A 36 7.24 -0.75 -1.01
N VAL A 37 7.83 -1.51 -1.91
CA VAL A 37 9.20 -1.29 -2.36
C VAL A 37 9.26 -1.43 -3.87
N THR A 38 9.98 -0.53 -4.53
CA THR A 38 10.27 -0.65 -5.96
C THR A 38 11.77 -0.59 -6.16
N SER A 39 12.26 -1.35 -7.13
CA SER A 39 13.67 -1.31 -7.49
C SER A 39 14.04 0.06 -8.03
N SER A 40 15.26 0.52 -7.71
CA SER A 40 15.77 1.77 -8.25
C SER A 40 15.88 1.74 -9.78
N LEU A 41 16.00 0.54 -10.35
CA LEU A 41 16.12 0.39 -11.81
C LEU A 41 14.82 0.76 -12.54
N VAL A 42 13.68 0.72 -11.86
CA VAL A 42 12.37 0.98 -12.49
C VAL A 42 11.68 2.20 -11.92
N ARG A 43 12.37 2.97 -11.07
CA ARG A 43 11.79 4.21 -10.55
C ARG A 43 11.53 5.17 -11.70
N GLY A 44 10.40 5.86 -11.64
CA GLY A 44 10.01 6.80 -12.68
C GLY A 44 9.34 6.16 -13.88
N GLN A 45 9.18 4.84 -13.87
CA GLN A 45 8.54 4.12 -14.98
C GLN A 45 7.09 3.72 -14.67
N GLY A 46 6.53 4.27 -13.59
CA GLY A 46 5.13 3.97 -13.23
C GLY A 46 4.92 2.64 -12.51
N TRP A 47 5.99 1.93 -12.17
CA TRP A 47 5.86 0.64 -11.49
C TRP A 47 5.22 0.76 -10.11
N GLY A 48 5.52 1.85 -9.38
CA GLY A 48 4.93 2.07 -8.07
C GLY A 48 3.42 2.21 -8.14
N LYS A 49 2.93 2.97 -9.12
CA LYS A 49 1.50 3.14 -9.32
C LYS A 49 0.85 1.82 -9.72
N ALA A 50 1.46 1.10 -10.67
CA ALA A 50 0.94 -0.19 -11.12
C ALA A 50 0.89 -1.19 -9.98
N LEU A 51 1.95 -1.25 -9.17
CA LEU A 51 2.00 -2.13 -8.01
C LEU A 51 0.86 -1.82 -7.05
N MET A 52 0.65 -0.54 -6.72
CA MET A 52 -0.39 -0.15 -5.78
C MET A 52 -1.79 -0.43 -6.33
N GLU A 53 -2.02 -0.22 -7.61
CA GLU A 53 -3.31 -0.53 -8.20
C GLU A 53 -3.63 -2.02 -8.09
N VAL A 54 -2.65 -2.86 -8.37
CA VAL A 54 -2.82 -4.31 -8.22
C VAL A 54 -2.97 -4.68 -6.74
N ALA A 55 -2.17 -4.09 -5.86
CA ALA A 55 -2.23 -4.38 -4.43
C ALA A 55 -3.59 -4.02 -3.84
N ILE A 56 -4.15 -2.87 -4.24
CA ILE A 56 -5.47 -2.45 -3.77
C ILE A 56 -6.53 -3.47 -4.21
N ALA A 57 -6.54 -3.83 -5.49
CA ALA A 57 -7.53 -4.77 -6.01
C ALA A 57 -7.40 -6.15 -5.36
N GLN A 58 -6.17 -6.64 -5.20
CA GLN A 58 -5.94 -7.95 -4.60
C GLN A 58 -6.29 -7.98 -3.12
N THR A 59 -6.00 -6.89 -2.39
CA THR A 59 -6.34 -6.80 -0.97
C THR A 59 -7.86 -6.88 -0.78
N MET A 60 -8.60 -6.11 -1.58
CA MET A 60 -10.06 -6.11 -1.48
C MET A 60 -10.64 -7.48 -1.81
N LYS A 61 -10.10 -8.13 -2.85
CA LYS A 61 -10.58 -9.44 -3.26
C LYS A 61 -10.20 -10.52 -2.25
N GLN A 62 -8.95 -10.52 -1.82
CA GLN A 62 -8.42 -11.58 -0.95
C GLN A 62 -9.08 -11.59 0.42
N PHE A 63 -9.34 -10.41 0.98
CA PHE A 63 -9.89 -10.29 2.33
C PHE A 63 -11.37 -9.90 2.32
N GLN A 64 -11.96 -9.72 1.14
CA GLN A 64 -13.37 -9.36 0.96
C GLN A 64 -13.72 -8.10 1.74
N VAL A 65 -12.92 -7.07 1.58
CA VAL A 65 -13.07 -5.79 2.27
C VAL A 65 -13.18 -4.67 1.25
N ASN A 66 -13.69 -3.51 1.71
CA ASN A 66 -13.76 -2.32 0.87
C ASN A 66 -13.00 -1.13 1.45
N GLU A 67 -12.22 -1.37 2.50
CA GLU A 67 -11.40 -0.34 3.11
C GLU A 67 -9.99 -0.84 3.32
N ILE A 68 -9.01 0.02 3.05
CA ILE A 68 -7.61 -0.31 3.21
C ILE A 68 -6.94 0.87 3.90
N CYS A 69 -6.11 0.59 4.92
CA CYS A 69 -5.32 1.59 5.61
C CYS A 69 -3.85 1.40 5.28
N ILE A 70 -3.12 2.51 5.22
CA ILE A 70 -1.68 2.48 5.03
C ILE A 70 -1.03 3.49 5.97
N SER A 71 0.28 3.30 6.19
CA SER A 71 1.13 4.28 6.84
C SER A 71 2.02 4.84 5.74
N ALA A 72 1.77 6.07 5.33
CA ALA A 72 2.43 6.67 4.17
C ALA A 72 3.46 7.69 4.61
N GLN A 73 4.67 7.60 4.04
CA GLN A 73 5.66 8.64 4.29
C GLN A 73 5.12 9.98 3.76
N SER A 74 5.33 11.05 4.53
CA SER A 74 4.72 12.34 4.22
C SER A 74 5.06 12.85 2.83
N TYR A 75 6.26 12.57 2.34
CA TYR A 75 6.64 13.05 1.01
C TYR A 75 5.92 12.31 -0.13
N LEU A 76 5.20 11.23 0.19
CA LEU A 76 4.44 10.45 -0.80
C LEU A 76 2.94 10.69 -0.72
N LEU A 77 2.51 11.69 0.07
CA LEU A 77 1.07 11.93 0.25
C LEU A 77 0.33 12.16 -1.05
N GLN A 78 0.90 12.94 -1.97
CA GLN A 78 0.24 13.21 -3.24
C GLN A 78 0.09 11.94 -4.06
N PHE A 79 1.12 11.11 -4.06
CA PHE A 79 1.10 9.83 -4.78
C PHE A 79 -0.08 8.97 -4.32
N TYR A 80 -0.24 8.82 -3.01
CA TYR A 80 -1.32 7.99 -2.46
C TYR A 80 -2.68 8.66 -2.60
N THR A 81 -2.74 9.99 -2.49
CA THR A 81 -3.98 10.72 -2.68
C THR A 81 -4.53 10.50 -4.09
N GLU A 82 -3.67 10.45 -5.08
CA GLU A 82 -4.08 10.18 -6.46
C GLU A 82 -4.62 8.76 -6.65
N LEU A 83 -4.26 7.86 -5.73
CA LEU A 83 -4.78 6.49 -5.74
C LEU A 83 -6.05 6.33 -4.91
N GLY A 84 -6.57 7.42 -4.36
CA GLY A 84 -7.83 7.40 -3.62
C GLY A 84 -7.70 7.34 -2.12
N PHE A 85 -6.50 7.46 -1.58
CA PHE A 85 -6.29 7.45 -0.13
C PHE A 85 -6.49 8.85 0.44
N VAL A 86 -6.98 8.92 1.67
CA VAL A 86 -7.24 10.18 2.38
C VAL A 86 -6.52 10.13 3.72
N GLN A 87 -5.87 11.24 4.07
CA GLN A 87 -5.17 11.37 5.34
C GLN A 87 -6.12 11.34 6.52
N GLU A 88 -5.68 10.70 7.63
CA GLU A 88 -6.42 10.68 8.88
C GLU A 88 -5.50 11.02 10.03
N GLY A 89 -6.03 11.76 11.02
CA GLY A 89 -5.29 12.08 12.21
C GLY A 89 -4.21 13.10 11.98
N GLU A 90 -3.05 12.88 12.57
CA GLU A 90 -1.94 13.81 12.55
C GLU A 90 -0.69 13.12 12.05
N GLU A 91 0.26 13.91 11.56
CA GLU A 91 1.57 13.39 11.20
C GLU A 91 2.27 12.81 12.42
N TYR A 92 2.94 11.70 12.22
CA TYR A 92 3.70 11.02 13.29
C TYR A 92 5.02 10.53 12.73
N LEU A 93 5.94 10.17 13.63
CA LEU A 93 7.24 9.65 13.23
C LEU A 93 7.21 8.13 13.29
N GLU A 94 7.73 7.51 12.24
CA GLU A 94 7.94 6.08 12.19
C GLU A 94 9.38 5.90 11.69
N ASP A 95 10.23 5.29 12.52
CA ASP A 95 11.67 5.20 12.25
C ASP A 95 12.27 6.58 11.96
N ASP A 96 11.81 7.59 12.73
CA ASP A 96 12.24 8.99 12.61
C ASP A 96 11.90 9.66 11.28
N ILE A 97 11.00 9.05 10.50
CA ILE A 97 10.55 9.61 9.24
C ILE A 97 9.08 10.03 9.39
N PRO A 98 8.70 11.24 8.95
CA PRO A 98 7.30 11.68 9.05
C PRO A 98 6.38 10.80 8.20
N HIS A 99 5.29 10.38 8.82
CA HIS A 99 4.28 9.52 8.20
C HIS A 99 2.88 10.03 8.50
N TRP A 100 1.93 9.60 7.67
CA TRP A 100 0.50 9.82 7.88
C TRP A 100 -0.23 8.49 7.73
N LYS A 101 -1.22 8.27 8.59
CA LYS A 101 -2.18 7.20 8.33
C LYS A 101 -3.10 7.66 7.22
N MET A 102 -3.35 6.80 6.26
CA MET A 102 -4.26 7.10 5.14
C MET A 102 -5.24 5.95 4.96
N ARG A 103 -6.42 6.27 4.48
CA ARG A 103 -7.49 5.29 4.29
C ARG A 103 -8.08 5.44 2.89
N ARG A 104 -8.30 4.31 2.24
CA ARG A 104 -9.01 4.27 0.97
C ARG A 104 -10.26 3.43 1.16
N ARG A 105 -11.39 3.96 0.73
CA ARG A 105 -12.66 3.25 0.81
C ARG A 105 -13.24 3.14 -0.58
N GLU A 106 -13.66 1.93 -0.94
CA GLU A 106 -14.30 1.68 -2.23
C GLU A 106 -15.81 1.66 -2.04
N SER A 107 -16.53 2.33 -2.94
CA SER A 107 -17.99 2.31 -2.92
C SER A 107 -18.48 0.92 -3.30
N LEU A 108 -19.50 0.43 -2.57
CA LEU A 108 -20.09 -0.87 -2.85
C LEU A 108 -21.23 -0.80 -3.85
N GLY A 109 -21.56 0.40 -4.29
CA GLY A 109 -22.69 0.60 -5.20
C GLY A 109 -22.41 0.37 -6.67
#